data_ab5bcc8d4d94c9e8c856d27e0d6a6ce0
#
_entry.id   ab5bcc8d4d94c9e8c856d27e0d6a6ce0
#
_cell.length_a   1.000
_cell.length_b   1.000
_cell.length_c   1.000
_cell.angle_alpha   90.00
_cell.angle_beta   90.00
_cell.angle_gamma   90.00
#
_symmetry.space_group_name_H-M   'P 1'
#
loop_
_entity.id
_entity.type
_entity.pdbx_description
1 polymer ?
#
loop_
_entity_poly.entity_id
_entity_poly.type
_entity_poly.pdbx_seq_one_letter_code
_entity_poly.pdbx_strand_id
1 'polypeptide(L)'
;LSTVLAERILKCEGVPVVTGYFGNVPGSLLSQVGRGYTDLCAALCAVGLKANELQIWKEVDGVFTADPRKVPTARLVPAITPEEAAELTYYGSEVIHPFTMEQAIKKSVPIRIKNVDNPTGCGTVIFPDHITPSVDDDIKHDPFMDGHVEQPEPPLSGMSTPVHRSQKVVRKMPTAVTIKDNILVLNVHSNRKTISHGFFAGIFGTLNRYGVVVDLISTSEVHVSMAMTAELRPRTLERLRAELE
;
A
#
# COMPACT_ATOMS: atom_id res chain seq x y z
N LEU A 1 5.17 17.73 -17.09
CA LEU A 1 3.73 17.85 -16.95
C LEU A 1 3.37 18.56 -15.65
N SER A 2 3.84 18.09 -14.49
CA SER A 2 3.57 18.67 -13.16
C SER A 2 3.92 20.17 -13.08
N THR A 3 5.06 20.59 -13.65
CA THR A 3 5.47 22.01 -13.69
C THR A 3 4.47 22.88 -14.45
N VAL A 4 4.05 22.42 -15.64
CA VAL A 4 3.10 23.16 -16.47
C VAL A 4 1.72 23.27 -15.80
N LEU A 5 1.29 22.20 -15.11
CA LEU A 5 0.06 22.20 -14.33
C LEU A 5 0.14 23.22 -13.18
N ALA A 6 1.24 23.22 -12.44
CA ALA A 6 1.46 24.14 -11.33
C ALA A 6 1.44 25.60 -11.81
N GLU A 7 2.13 25.93 -12.90
CA GLU A 7 2.14 27.27 -13.47
C GLU A 7 0.74 27.77 -13.86
N ARG A 8 -0.10 26.88 -14.39
CA ARG A 8 -1.48 27.21 -14.73
C ARG A 8 -2.37 27.37 -13.51
N ILE A 9 -2.24 26.47 -12.54
CA ILE A 9 -2.99 26.51 -11.28
C ILE A 9 -2.68 27.79 -10.50
N LEU A 10 -1.41 28.16 -10.40
CA LEU A 10 -0.98 29.38 -9.69
C LEU A 10 -1.45 30.68 -10.33
N LYS A 11 -1.80 30.67 -11.64
CA LYS A 11 -2.37 31.83 -12.34
C LYS A 11 -3.90 31.93 -12.21
N CYS A 12 -4.53 30.91 -11.60
CA CYS A 12 -5.99 30.90 -11.45
C CYS A 12 -6.41 31.79 -10.28
N GLU A 13 -7.35 32.69 -10.51
CA GLU A 13 -7.98 33.45 -9.45
C GLU A 13 -9.06 32.62 -8.78
N GLY A 14 -8.97 32.40 -7.46
CA GLY A 14 -9.88 31.57 -6.67
C GLY A 14 -9.44 30.13 -6.50
N VAL A 15 -10.40 29.20 -6.31
CA VAL A 15 -10.14 27.79 -6.11
C VAL A 15 -10.04 27.07 -7.47
N PRO A 16 -8.85 26.61 -7.88
CA PRO A 16 -8.69 25.94 -9.15
C PRO A 16 -9.34 24.54 -9.12
N VAL A 17 -10.16 24.23 -10.12
CA VAL A 17 -10.73 22.90 -10.34
C VAL A 17 -10.08 22.30 -11.57
N VAL A 18 -9.44 21.15 -11.40
CA VAL A 18 -8.69 20.47 -12.47
C VAL A 18 -9.40 19.17 -12.83
N THR A 19 -9.56 18.91 -14.13
CA THR A 19 -10.12 17.64 -14.60
C THR A 19 -9.22 16.46 -14.21
N GLY A 20 -9.81 15.32 -13.87
CA GLY A 20 -9.09 14.08 -13.60
C GLY A 20 -8.59 13.35 -14.86
N TYR A 21 -8.77 13.94 -16.06
CA TYR A 21 -8.36 13.37 -17.34
C TYR A 21 -7.67 14.41 -18.22
N PHE A 22 -6.43 14.19 -18.59
CA PHE A 22 -5.62 15.13 -19.37
C PHE A 22 -5.73 14.97 -20.89
N GLY A 23 -6.64 14.14 -21.38
CA GLY A 23 -6.92 13.94 -22.80
C GLY A 23 -6.26 12.70 -23.39
N ASN A 24 -6.56 12.48 -24.68
CA ASN A 24 -6.00 11.37 -25.45
C ASN A 24 -4.62 11.74 -25.97
N VAL A 25 -3.61 10.97 -25.58
CA VAL A 25 -2.26 11.06 -26.09
C VAL A 25 -1.89 9.70 -26.71
N PRO A 26 -1.25 9.63 -27.88
CA PRO A 26 -0.76 8.38 -28.42
C PRO A 26 0.13 7.62 -27.41
N GLY A 27 -0.14 6.35 -27.15
CA GLY A 27 0.48 5.59 -26.07
C GLY A 27 0.01 6.00 -24.67
N SER A 28 -1.24 6.43 -24.53
CA SER A 28 -1.80 7.17 -23.40
C SER A 28 -1.57 6.46 -22.06
N LEU A 29 -1.32 7.28 -21.03
CA LEU A 29 -1.26 6.84 -19.63
C LEU A 29 -2.54 6.10 -19.20
N LEU A 30 -3.68 6.36 -19.84
CA LEU A 30 -4.93 5.66 -19.57
C LEU A 30 -4.84 4.16 -19.85
N SER A 31 -4.13 3.74 -20.90
CA SER A 31 -3.93 2.32 -21.22
C SER A 31 -2.92 1.64 -20.28
N GLN A 32 -2.02 2.43 -19.67
CA GLN A 32 -0.99 1.94 -18.76
C GLN A 32 -1.46 1.97 -17.29
N VAL A 33 -2.15 3.03 -16.90
CA VAL A 33 -2.61 3.25 -15.51
C VAL A 33 -4.02 2.70 -15.32
N GLY A 34 -4.88 2.76 -16.35
CA GLY A 34 -6.25 2.29 -16.31
C GLY A 34 -7.05 2.96 -15.18
N ARG A 35 -7.46 2.18 -14.19
CA ARG A 35 -8.16 2.64 -13.00
C ARG A 35 -7.22 3.47 -12.09
N GLY A 36 -7.72 4.54 -11.47
CA GLY A 36 -6.91 5.41 -10.61
C GLY A 36 -6.23 6.58 -11.33
N TYR A 37 -6.57 6.82 -12.59
CA TYR A 37 -6.02 7.92 -13.38
C TYR A 37 -6.29 9.28 -12.75
N THR A 38 -7.47 9.50 -12.14
CA THR A 38 -7.83 10.73 -11.44
C THR A 38 -6.92 11.00 -10.25
N ASP A 39 -6.60 9.97 -9.48
CA ASP A 39 -5.67 10.07 -8.35
C ASP A 39 -4.26 10.45 -8.83
N LEU A 40 -3.83 9.92 -9.99
CA LEU A 40 -2.56 10.29 -10.61
C LEU A 40 -2.55 11.78 -11.03
N CYS A 41 -3.63 12.27 -11.63
CA CYS A 41 -3.75 13.68 -12.00
C CYS A 41 -3.62 14.59 -10.78
N ALA A 42 -4.30 14.24 -9.68
CA ALA A 42 -4.21 14.97 -8.42
C ALA A 42 -2.78 14.94 -7.84
N ALA A 43 -2.11 13.77 -7.87
CA ALA A 43 -0.73 13.66 -7.41
C ALA A 43 0.23 14.52 -8.24
N LEU A 44 0.09 14.57 -9.57
CA LEU A 44 0.91 15.43 -10.42
C LEU A 44 0.69 16.93 -10.15
N CYS A 45 -0.54 17.33 -9.83
CA CYS A 45 -0.83 18.70 -9.39
C CYS A 45 -0.18 19.00 -8.04
N ALA A 46 -0.36 18.11 -7.05
CA ALA A 46 0.22 18.27 -5.72
C ALA A 46 1.75 18.34 -5.74
N VAL A 47 2.39 17.48 -6.52
CA VAL A 47 3.85 17.50 -6.75
C VAL A 47 4.32 18.80 -7.39
N GLY A 48 3.62 19.26 -8.43
CA GLY A 48 3.97 20.50 -9.12
C GLY A 48 3.87 21.73 -8.22
N LEU A 49 2.86 21.77 -7.37
CA LEU A 49 2.60 22.84 -6.41
C LEU A 49 3.46 22.72 -5.13
N LYS A 50 4.18 21.63 -4.93
CA LYS A 50 4.83 21.30 -3.66
C LYS A 50 3.83 21.40 -2.50
N ALA A 51 2.68 20.75 -2.67
CA ALA A 51 1.60 20.80 -1.70
C ALA A 51 2.04 20.21 -0.35
N ASN A 52 1.50 20.74 0.72
CA ASN A 52 1.77 20.22 2.08
C ASN A 52 1.19 18.81 2.26
N GLU A 53 0.09 18.48 1.57
CA GLU A 53 -0.61 17.22 1.65
C GLU A 53 -1.46 17.02 0.37
N LEU A 54 -1.55 15.76 -0.10
CA LEU A 54 -2.52 15.33 -1.11
C LEU A 54 -3.66 14.60 -0.39
N GLN A 55 -4.87 15.14 -0.42
CA GLN A 55 -6.04 14.46 0.15
C GLN A 55 -6.80 13.69 -0.94
N ILE A 56 -7.04 12.41 -0.69
CA ILE A 56 -7.84 11.54 -1.55
C ILE A 56 -9.12 11.17 -0.79
N TRP A 57 -10.24 11.65 -1.29
CA TRP A 57 -11.54 11.47 -0.68
C TRP A 57 -12.24 10.25 -1.27
N LYS A 58 -12.63 9.32 -0.38
CA LYS A 58 -13.26 8.03 -0.72
C LYS A 58 -14.50 7.81 0.14
N GLU A 59 -15.16 6.66 -0.04
CA GLU A 59 -16.33 6.24 0.75
C GLU A 59 -15.93 5.43 2.01
N VAL A 60 -14.66 5.47 2.39
CA VAL A 60 -14.12 4.77 3.57
C VAL A 60 -13.26 5.73 4.40
N ASP A 61 -13.23 5.53 5.72
CA ASP A 61 -12.49 6.41 6.63
C ASP A 61 -10.96 6.36 6.46
N GLY A 62 -10.45 5.35 5.77
CA GLY A 62 -9.03 5.15 5.54
C GLY A 62 -8.68 3.67 5.49
N VAL A 63 -7.46 3.34 5.89
CA VAL A 63 -6.96 1.97 5.97
C VAL A 63 -7.28 1.39 7.34
N PHE A 64 -7.84 0.18 7.38
CA PHE A 64 -8.17 -0.52 8.61
C PHE A 64 -7.22 -1.69 8.86
N THR A 65 -7.12 -2.12 10.12
CA THR A 65 -6.35 -3.31 10.51
C THR A 65 -6.88 -4.61 9.88
N ALA A 66 -8.12 -4.64 9.42
CA ALA A 66 -8.76 -5.67 8.60
C ALA A 66 -9.98 -5.04 7.91
N ASP A 67 -10.60 -5.74 6.93
CA ASP A 67 -11.85 -5.28 6.33
C ASP A 67 -12.97 -5.19 7.40
N PRO A 68 -13.47 -3.99 7.72
CA PRO A 68 -14.47 -3.81 8.78
C PRO A 68 -15.81 -4.50 8.48
N ARG A 69 -16.09 -4.82 7.20
CA ARG A 69 -17.27 -5.60 6.79
C ARG A 69 -17.16 -7.07 7.18
N LYS A 70 -15.92 -7.59 7.25
CA LYS A 70 -15.63 -8.98 7.66
C LYS A 70 -15.27 -9.07 9.15
N VAL A 71 -14.61 -8.06 9.69
CA VAL A 71 -14.14 -7.99 11.08
C VAL A 71 -14.67 -6.70 11.74
N PRO A 72 -15.80 -6.74 12.45
CA PRO A 72 -16.41 -5.56 13.05
C PRO A 72 -15.54 -4.83 14.08
N THR A 73 -14.53 -5.50 14.64
CA THR A 73 -13.57 -4.92 15.59
C THR A 73 -12.33 -4.35 14.92
N ALA A 74 -12.30 -4.29 13.59
CA ALA A 74 -11.21 -3.67 12.84
C ALA A 74 -11.11 -2.18 13.20
N ARG A 75 -9.87 -1.70 13.39
CA ARG A 75 -9.57 -0.33 13.77
C ARG A 75 -8.96 0.43 12.62
N LEU A 76 -9.26 1.72 12.53
CA LEU A 76 -8.58 2.63 11.61
C LEU A 76 -7.09 2.70 11.95
N VAL A 77 -6.24 2.61 10.93
CA VAL A 77 -4.79 2.81 11.05
C VAL A 77 -4.49 4.27 10.69
N PRO A 78 -4.02 5.08 11.66
CA PRO A 78 -3.87 6.52 11.42
C PRO A 78 -2.71 6.85 10.48
N ALA A 79 -1.68 6.02 10.46
CA ALA A 79 -0.48 6.24 9.65
C ALA A 79 0.09 4.91 9.16
N ILE A 80 0.54 4.87 7.90
CA ILE A 80 1.22 3.72 7.30
C ILE A 80 2.39 4.19 6.45
N THR A 81 3.36 3.29 6.24
CA THR A 81 4.45 3.54 5.29
C THR A 81 4.01 3.30 3.85
N PRO A 82 4.74 3.82 2.86
CA PRO A 82 4.46 3.56 1.45
C PRO A 82 4.56 2.06 1.09
N GLU A 83 5.49 1.33 1.69
CA GLU A 83 5.66 -0.11 1.51
C GLU A 83 4.44 -0.86 2.03
N GLU A 84 3.98 -0.56 3.25
CA GLU A 84 2.77 -1.15 3.81
C GLU A 84 1.54 -0.86 2.96
N ALA A 85 1.39 0.38 2.48
CA ALA A 85 0.31 0.77 1.58
C ALA A 85 0.37 0.04 0.24
N ALA A 86 1.57 -0.15 -0.33
CA ALA A 86 1.78 -0.89 -1.57
C ALA A 86 1.41 -2.36 -1.41
N GLU A 87 1.84 -3.01 -0.33
CA GLU A 87 1.50 -4.40 -0.04
C GLU A 87 -0.01 -4.59 0.16
N LEU A 88 -0.65 -3.72 0.93
CA LEU A 88 -2.10 -3.77 1.13
C LEU A 88 -2.86 -3.61 -0.18
N THR A 89 -2.42 -2.70 -1.06
CA THR A 89 -3.02 -2.50 -2.38
C THR A 89 -2.84 -3.72 -3.27
N TYR A 90 -1.66 -4.34 -3.25
CA TYR A 90 -1.35 -5.53 -4.05
C TYR A 90 -2.23 -6.72 -3.66
N TYR A 91 -2.51 -6.90 -2.37
CA TYR A 91 -3.32 -8.00 -1.84
C TYR A 91 -4.82 -7.67 -1.71
N GLY A 92 -5.33 -6.67 -2.42
CA GLY A 92 -6.76 -6.45 -2.64
C GLY A 92 -7.41 -5.35 -1.80
N SER A 93 -6.66 -4.64 -0.97
CA SER A 93 -7.13 -3.38 -0.38
C SER A 93 -6.87 -2.25 -1.38
N GLU A 94 -7.89 -1.81 -2.13
CA GLU A 94 -7.73 -0.69 -3.07
C GLU A 94 -7.50 0.64 -2.32
N VAL A 95 -6.29 0.83 -1.80
CA VAL A 95 -5.95 2.05 -1.08
C VAL A 95 -5.72 3.18 -2.07
N ILE A 96 -4.64 3.11 -2.84
CA ILE A 96 -4.27 4.06 -3.89
C ILE A 96 -3.44 3.29 -4.92
N HIS A 97 -3.57 3.65 -6.19
CA HIS A 97 -2.75 3.02 -7.23
C HIS A 97 -1.25 3.23 -6.95
N PRO A 98 -0.41 2.18 -6.99
CA PRO A 98 1.01 2.25 -6.61
C PRO A 98 1.78 3.35 -7.34
N PHE A 99 1.52 3.54 -8.64
CA PHE A 99 2.17 4.58 -9.44
C PHE A 99 1.83 6.00 -8.98
N THR A 100 0.59 6.24 -8.55
CA THR A 100 0.15 7.51 -7.97
C THR A 100 0.88 7.80 -6.67
N MET A 101 0.96 6.81 -5.81
CA MET A 101 1.66 6.88 -4.53
C MET A 101 3.16 7.17 -4.75
N GLU A 102 3.81 6.45 -5.66
CA GLU A 102 5.21 6.65 -6.00
C GLU A 102 5.52 8.09 -6.44
N GLN A 103 4.65 8.72 -7.25
CA GLN A 103 4.85 10.09 -7.71
C GLN A 103 4.82 11.11 -6.57
N ALA A 104 3.88 10.98 -5.63
CA ALA A 104 3.74 11.89 -4.50
C ALA A 104 4.88 11.68 -3.48
N ILE A 105 5.14 10.44 -3.10
CA ILE A 105 6.13 10.08 -2.07
C ILE A 105 7.56 10.45 -2.49
N LYS A 106 7.96 10.18 -3.74
CA LYS A 106 9.28 10.61 -4.27
C LYS A 106 9.54 12.11 -4.19
N LYS A 107 8.47 12.90 -4.07
CA LYS A 107 8.55 14.37 -3.94
C LYS A 107 8.19 14.85 -2.54
N SER A 108 8.19 13.95 -1.58
CA SER A 108 7.92 14.23 -0.17
C SER A 108 6.55 14.88 0.07
N VAL A 109 5.55 14.54 -0.74
CA VAL A 109 4.16 14.96 -0.54
C VAL A 109 3.42 13.83 0.18
N PRO A 110 3.01 14.00 1.45
CA PRO A 110 2.22 13.01 2.16
C PRO A 110 0.83 12.88 1.53
N ILE A 111 0.27 11.67 1.61
CA ILE A 111 -1.06 11.38 1.08
C ILE A 111 -1.99 11.04 2.24
N ARG A 112 -3.12 11.73 2.34
CA ARG A 112 -4.16 11.45 3.32
C ARG A 112 -5.41 10.91 2.66
N ILE A 113 -5.88 9.77 3.11
CA ILE A 113 -7.14 9.16 2.69
C ILE A 113 -8.21 9.62 3.67
N LYS A 114 -9.29 10.18 3.16
CA LYS A 114 -10.43 10.69 3.95
C LYS A 114 -11.76 10.17 3.43
N ASN A 115 -12.75 10.14 4.30
CA ASN A 115 -14.11 9.77 3.95
C ASN A 115 -14.95 11.01 3.60
N VAL A 116 -15.63 10.96 2.46
CA VAL A 116 -16.56 12.04 2.03
C VAL A 116 -17.76 12.17 2.99
N ASP A 117 -18.18 11.06 3.58
CA ASP A 117 -19.30 11.03 4.54
C ASP A 117 -18.87 11.42 5.97
N ASN A 118 -17.54 11.39 6.25
CA ASN A 118 -16.96 11.78 7.53
C ASN A 118 -15.81 12.78 7.34
N PRO A 119 -16.07 14.02 6.90
CA PRO A 119 -15.04 14.99 6.55
C PRO A 119 -14.20 15.47 7.73
N THR A 120 -14.69 15.33 8.94
CA THR A 120 -13.96 15.68 10.18
C THR A 120 -13.05 14.58 10.68
N GLY A 121 -13.19 13.35 10.16
CA GLY A 121 -12.33 12.23 10.50
C GLY A 121 -10.86 12.48 10.14
N CYS A 122 -9.93 11.97 10.94
CA CYS A 122 -8.49 12.14 10.72
C CYS A 122 -7.98 11.37 9.48
N GLY A 123 -8.66 10.28 9.11
CA GLY A 123 -8.26 9.44 7.98
C GLY A 123 -6.98 8.64 8.24
N THR A 124 -6.37 8.15 7.15
CA THR A 124 -5.06 7.48 7.18
C THR A 124 -4.05 8.31 6.39
N VAL A 125 -2.87 8.54 6.95
CA VAL A 125 -1.78 9.24 6.27
C VAL A 125 -0.72 8.24 5.82
N ILE A 126 -0.30 8.37 4.56
CA ILE A 126 0.86 7.68 4.00
C ILE A 126 2.00 8.70 4.00
N PHE A 127 3.01 8.50 4.83
CA PHE A 127 4.14 9.41 4.96
C PHE A 127 5.25 9.06 3.97
N PRO A 128 5.97 10.06 3.43
CA PRO A 128 7.25 9.83 2.75
C PRO A 128 8.29 9.23 3.71
N ASP A 129 9.16 8.37 3.22
CA ASP A 129 10.15 7.59 3.99
C ASP A 129 11.07 8.41 4.91
N HIS A 130 11.14 9.72 4.73
CA HIS A 130 11.99 10.63 5.50
C HIS A 130 11.26 11.33 6.65
N ILE A 131 9.95 11.12 6.77
CA ILE A 131 9.12 11.76 7.79
C ILE A 131 8.40 10.62 8.54
N THR A 132 9.14 9.89 9.37
CA THR A 132 8.49 9.10 10.40
C THR A 132 8.02 10.08 11.48
N PRO A 133 6.72 10.24 11.72
CA PRO A 133 6.28 11.01 12.88
C PRO A 133 6.88 10.36 14.11
N SER A 134 7.58 11.13 14.94
CA SER A 134 7.84 10.69 16.29
C SER A 134 6.48 10.45 16.92
N VAL A 135 6.23 9.21 17.36
CA VAL A 135 4.95 8.75 17.93
C VAL A 135 4.54 9.60 19.16
N ASP A 136 5.39 10.51 19.60
CA ASP A 136 5.23 11.32 20.82
C ASP A 136 4.48 12.65 20.61
N ASP A 137 4.31 13.15 19.39
CA ASP A 137 3.80 14.51 19.20
C ASP A 137 2.30 14.61 18.90
N ASP A 138 1.64 13.58 18.36
CA ASP A 138 0.24 13.64 17.96
C ASP A 138 -0.76 12.94 18.92
N ILE A 139 -0.27 12.26 19.98
CA ILE A 139 -1.15 11.55 20.94
C ILE A 139 -1.69 12.49 22.06
N LYS A 140 -1.27 13.74 22.08
CA LYS A 140 -1.65 14.66 23.17
C LYS A 140 -3.05 15.26 23.10
N HIS A 141 -3.86 14.95 22.09
CA HIS A 141 -5.23 15.45 22.00
C HIS A 141 -6.19 14.45 21.35
N ASP A 142 -6.34 13.28 21.95
CA ASP A 142 -7.53 12.46 21.73
C ASP A 142 -8.46 12.58 22.97
N PRO A 143 -9.61 13.26 22.87
CA PRO A 143 -10.52 13.46 24.01
C PRO A 143 -11.21 12.18 24.51
N PHE A 144 -10.96 11.03 23.88
CA PHE A 144 -11.62 9.75 24.22
C PHE A 144 -10.76 8.75 24.99
N MET A 145 -9.52 9.13 25.40
CA MET A 145 -8.63 8.25 26.19
C MET A 145 -8.42 8.68 27.65
N ASP A 146 -9.31 9.50 28.20
CA ASP A 146 -9.30 9.82 29.64
C ASP A 146 -9.97 8.72 30.46
N GLY A 147 -9.21 7.67 30.71
CA GLY A 147 -9.48 6.63 31.69
C GLY A 147 -8.24 6.43 32.56
N HIS A 148 -7.74 7.50 33.21
CA HIS A 148 -6.63 7.42 34.13
C HIS A 148 -7.05 6.74 35.43
N VAL A 149 -6.53 5.54 35.67
CA VAL A 149 -6.35 5.00 37.02
C VAL A 149 -4.97 5.44 37.52
N GLU A 150 -4.91 6.41 38.37
CA GLU A 150 -3.70 6.82 39.12
C GLU A 150 -3.27 5.68 40.03
N GLN A 151 -2.05 5.18 39.81
CA GLN A 151 -1.32 4.37 40.79
C GLN A 151 -0.25 5.25 41.46
N PRO A 152 -0.12 5.22 42.79
CA PRO A 152 0.82 6.06 43.52
C PRO A 152 2.28 5.59 43.34
N GLU A 153 3.16 6.54 43.10
CA GLU A 153 4.61 6.31 43.00
C GLU A 153 5.22 6.02 44.41
N PRO A 154 6.17 5.07 44.50
CA PRO A 154 6.96 4.89 45.72
C PRO A 154 8.15 5.89 45.79
N PRO A 155 8.62 6.23 46.99
CA PRO A 155 9.57 7.31 47.18
C PRO A 155 11.00 6.96 46.77
N LEU A 156 11.67 7.97 46.23
CA LEU A 156 13.08 7.99 45.84
C LEU A 156 14.03 7.76 47.04
N SER A 157 14.89 6.77 46.96
CA SER A 157 16.15 6.76 47.68
C SER A 157 17.29 6.40 46.71
N GLY A 158 18.30 7.24 46.71
CA GLY A 158 19.35 7.26 45.71
C GLY A 158 20.32 6.10 45.77
N MET A 159 20.78 5.70 44.62
CA MET A 159 22.17 5.28 44.32
C MET A 159 22.34 5.24 42.79
N SER A 160 23.28 5.99 42.30
CA SER A 160 23.67 6.09 40.89
C SER A 160 24.43 4.84 40.45
N THR A 161 23.81 3.99 39.67
CA THR A 161 24.50 3.03 38.81
C THR A 161 24.24 3.41 37.34
N PRO A 162 25.21 3.21 36.42
CA PRO A 162 24.99 3.58 35.02
C PRO A 162 23.92 2.68 34.43
N VAL A 163 22.79 3.28 34.18
CA VAL A 163 21.67 2.59 33.51
C VAL A 163 22.09 2.30 32.09
N HIS A 164 22.43 1.06 31.84
CA HIS A 164 22.45 0.49 30.52
C HIS A 164 21.06 0.77 29.89
N ARG A 165 21.02 1.73 28.98
CA ARG A 165 19.82 2.08 28.22
C ARG A 165 19.48 0.86 27.39
N SER A 166 18.65 -0.03 27.94
CA SER A 166 18.08 -1.15 27.21
C SER A 166 17.36 -0.56 26.00
N GLN A 167 17.93 -0.75 24.82
CA GLN A 167 17.19 -0.49 23.58
C GLN A 167 15.92 -1.32 23.65
N LYS A 168 14.79 -0.66 23.86
CA LYS A 168 13.49 -1.27 23.79
C LYS A 168 13.39 -1.87 22.38
N VAL A 169 13.52 -3.19 22.28
CA VAL A 169 13.28 -3.91 21.01
C VAL A 169 11.81 -3.68 20.69
N VAL A 170 11.55 -2.71 19.84
CA VAL A 170 10.19 -2.47 19.31
C VAL A 170 9.86 -3.70 18.48
N ARG A 171 9.06 -4.61 19.05
CA ARG A 171 8.53 -5.75 18.30
C ARG A 171 7.66 -5.15 17.21
N LYS A 172 8.06 -5.32 15.95
CA LYS A 172 7.22 -4.99 14.81
C LYS A 172 5.97 -5.86 14.89
N MET A 173 4.84 -5.24 15.14
CA MET A 173 3.54 -5.89 15.12
C MET A 173 2.99 -5.80 13.69
N PRO A 174 2.19 -6.80 13.23
CA PRO A 174 1.48 -6.67 11.97
C PRO A 174 0.58 -5.43 11.97
N THR A 175 0.66 -4.61 10.92
CA THR A 175 -0.11 -3.37 10.79
C THR A 175 -1.56 -3.69 10.41
N ALA A 176 -1.74 -4.60 9.44
CA ALA A 176 -3.06 -4.99 8.95
C ALA A 176 -3.03 -6.42 8.39
N VAL A 177 -4.22 -6.99 8.22
CA VAL A 177 -4.45 -8.29 7.57
C VAL A 177 -5.43 -8.07 6.42
N THR A 178 -5.04 -8.51 5.23
CA THR A 178 -5.91 -8.48 4.05
C THR A 178 -6.13 -9.89 3.52
N ILE A 179 -7.21 -10.06 2.75
CA ILE A 179 -7.59 -11.33 2.13
C ILE A 179 -7.75 -11.08 0.64
N LYS A 180 -7.10 -11.88 -0.17
CA LYS A 180 -7.30 -11.92 -1.62
C LYS A 180 -8.11 -13.16 -1.96
N ASP A 181 -9.31 -12.94 -2.48
CA ASP A 181 -10.21 -14.01 -2.91
C ASP A 181 -9.88 -14.45 -4.35
N ASN A 182 -10.48 -15.54 -4.81
CA ASN A 182 -10.32 -16.08 -6.18
C ASN A 182 -8.86 -16.37 -6.57
N ILE A 183 -8.15 -17.08 -5.69
CA ILE A 183 -6.78 -17.50 -5.93
C ILE A 183 -6.72 -18.93 -6.47
N LEU A 184 -5.93 -19.11 -7.54
CA LEU A 184 -5.52 -20.40 -8.06
C LEU A 184 -4.13 -20.72 -7.55
N VAL A 185 -3.91 -21.94 -7.05
CA VAL A 185 -2.59 -22.43 -6.67
C VAL A 185 -2.10 -23.42 -7.73
N LEU A 186 -0.98 -23.09 -8.37
CA LEU A 186 -0.28 -23.97 -9.29
C LEU A 186 0.91 -24.60 -8.58
N ASN A 187 0.93 -25.93 -8.54
CA ASN A 187 2.02 -26.71 -7.98
C ASN A 187 2.77 -27.40 -9.13
N VAL A 188 4.04 -27.11 -9.25
CA VAL A 188 4.94 -27.76 -10.24
C VAL A 188 5.98 -28.58 -9.46
N HIS A 189 6.05 -29.85 -9.75
CA HIS A 189 6.99 -30.78 -9.15
C HIS A 189 7.94 -31.34 -10.19
N SER A 190 9.25 -31.24 -9.96
CA SER A 190 10.23 -31.83 -10.86
C SER A 190 10.39 -33.33 -10.60
N ASN A 191 10.20 -34.15 -11.62
CA ASN A 191 10.48 -35.60 -11.55
C ASN A 191 11.98 -35.93 -11.52
N ARG A 192 12.84 -34.95 -11.70
CA ARG A 192 14.30 -35.13 -11.67
C ARG A 192 14.82 -35.02 -10.25
N LYS A 193 15.69 -35.96 -9.86
CA LYS A 193 16.29 -36.01 -8.51
C LYS A 193 17.37 -34.94 -8.27
N THR A 194 17.74 -34.18 -9.31
CA THR A 194 18.75 -33.11 -9.23
C THR A 194 18.20 -31.84 -9.86
N ILE A 195 18.51 -30.70 -9.25
CA ILE A 195 18.14 -29.37 -9.80
C ILE A 195 18.77 -29.27 -11.19
N SER A 196 17.94 -29.20 -12.22
CA SER A 196 18.42 -28.88 -13.58
C SER A 196 18.49 -27.35 -13.70
N HIS A 197 19.65 -26.87 -14.21
CA HIS A 197 19.76 -25.46 -14.59
C HIS A 197 18.60 -25.11 -15.53
N GLY A 198 17.91 -24.00 -15.24
CA GLY A 198 16.81 -23.50 -16.07
C GLY A 198 15.41 -23.99 -15.67
N PHE A 199 15.25 -24.86 -14.65
CA PHE A 199 13.92 -25.31 -14.21
C PHE A 199 12.98 -24.14 -13.87
N PHE A 200 13.41 -23.23 -13.01
CA PHE A 200 12.64 -22.04 -12.68
C PHE A 200 12.46 -21.11 -13.89
N ALA A 201 13.52 -20.90 -14.67
CA ALA A 201 13.45 -20.08 -15.87
C ALA A 201 12.44 -20.60 -16.90
N GLY A 202 12.33 -21.93 -17.06
CA GLY A 202 11.32 -22.57 -17.89
C GLY A 202 9.90 -22.28 -17.40
N ILE A 203 9.65 -22.49 -16.11
CA ILE A 203 8.33 -22.25 -15.50
C ILE A 203 7.92 -20.77 -15.66
N PHE A 204 8.76 -19.83 -15.21
CA PHE A 204 8.43 -18.41 -15.30
C PHE A 204 8.39 -17.89 -16.75
N GLY A 205 9.21 -18.43 -17.63
CA GLY A 205 9.13 -18.13 -19.07
C GLY A 205 7.80 -18.57 -19.68
N THR A 206 7.30 -19.73 -19.30
CA THR A 206 5.99 -20.21 -19.72
C THR A 206 4.88 -19.33 -19.15
N LEU A 207 4.87 -19.02 -17.85
CA LEU A 207 3.90 -18.13 -17.24
C LEU A 207 3.85 -16.75 -17.92
N ASN A 208 5.02 -16.18 -18.21
CA ASN A 208 5.15 -14.90 -18.91
C ASN A 208 4.53 -14.93 -20.32
N ARG A 209 4.74 -16.01 -21.08
CA ARG A 209 4.12 -16.18 -22.42
C ARG A 209 2.60 -16.18 -22.39
N TYR A 210 2.02 -16.70 -21.32
CA TYR A 210 0.57 -16.71 -21.10
C TYR A 210 0.04 -15.46 -20.39
N GLY A 211 0.92 -14.48 -20.07
CA GLY A 211 0.54 -13.25 -19.38
C GLY A 211 0.05 -13.48 -17.95
N VAL A 212 0.55 -14.54 -17.29
CA VAL A 212 0.16 -14.91 -15.93
C VAL A 212 1.00 -14.14 -14.93
N VAL A 213 0.35 -13.38 -14.05
CA VAL A 213 0.99 -12.70 -12.92
C VAL A 213 0.93 -13.61 -11.70
N VAL A 214 2.08 -13.79 -11.07
CA VAL A 214 2.22 -14.60 -9.85
C VAL A 214 2.23 -13.70 -8.64
N ASP A 215 1.35 -13.97 -7.67
CA ASP A 215 1.21 -13.18 -6.46
C ASP A 215 2.14 -13.66 -5.33
N LEU A 216 2.27 -14.97 -5.17
CA LEU A 216 3.09 -15.59 -4.12
C LEU A 216 3.82 -16.80 -4.67
N ILE A 217 5.06 -17.00 -4.24
CA ILE A 217 5.90 -18.12 -4.64
C ILE A 217 6.46 -18.78 -3.38
N SER A 218 6.37 -20.10 -3.34
CA SER A 218 7.07 -20.94 -2.37
C SER A 218 7.86 -21.99 -3.15
N THR A 219 9.15 -22.12 -2.86
CA THR A 219 10.04 -23.04 -3.58
C THR A 219 10.77 -23.98 -2.65
N SER A 220 11.06 -25.17 -3.15
CA SER A 220 12.04 -26.10 -2.60
C SER A 220 12.93 -26.62 -3.74
N GLU A 221 13.82 -27.56 -3.48
CA GLU A 221 14.73 -28.09 -4.52
C GLU A 221 14.03 -28.66 -5.75
N VAL A 222 12.86 -29.27 -5.58
CA VAL A 222 12.13 -30.00 -6.63
C VAL A 222 10.68 -29.56 -6.78
N HIS A 223 10.28 -28.51 -6.08
CA HIS A 223 8.89 -28.11 -5.99
C HIS A 223 8.75 -26.59 -6.02
N VAL A 224 7.78 -26.11 -6.81
CA VAL A 224 7.36 -24.70 -6.84
C VAL A 224 5.86 -24.65 -6.67
N SER A 225 5.41 -23.95 -5.64
CA SER A 225 4.01 -23.58 -5.45
C SER A 225 3.86 -22.10 -5.75
N MET A 226 2.91 -21.75 -6.59
CA MET A 226 2.64 -20.37 -6.97
C MET A 226 1.17 -20.07 -6.79
N ALA A 227 0.87 -18.94 -6.15
CA ALA A 227 -0.48 -18.41 -6.08
C ALA A 227 -0.65 -17.32 -7.15
N MET A 228 -1.79 -17.31 -7.82
CA MET A 228 -2.13 -16.37 -8.88
C MET A 228 -3.63 -16.10 -8.87
N THR A 229 -4.06 -14.98 -9.44
CA THR A 229 -5.49 -14.68 -9.56
C THR A 229 -6.16 -15.65 -10.52
N ALA A 230 -7.33 -16.17 -10.15
CA ALA A 230 -8.08 -17.19 -10.91
C ALA A 230 -8.81 -16.64 -12.17
N GLU A 231 -8.45 -15.45 -12.66
CA GLU A 231 -9.05 -14.81 -13.85
C GLU A 231 -8.60 -15.40 -15.19
N LEU A 232 -7.85 -16.49 -15.15
CA LEU A 232 -7.40 -17.17 -16.37
C LEU A 232 -8.55 -17.85 -17.09
N ARG A 233 -8.62 -17.63 -18.42
CA ARG A 233 -9.60 -18.35 -19.26
C ARG A 233 -9.33 -19.86 -19.16
N PRO A 234 -10.35 -20.72 -19.06
CA PRO A 234 -10.17 -22.18 -18.93
C PRO A 234 -9.23 -22.78 -19.98
N ARG A 235 -9.36 -22.34 -21.24
CA ARG A 235 -8.46 -22.79 -22.34
C ARG A 235 -6.99 -22.39 -22.14
N THR A 236 -6.74 -21.23 -21.50
CA THR A 236 -5.38 -20.77 -21.18
C THR A 236 -4.80 -21.64 -20.08
N LEU A 237 -5.59 -21.97 -19.08
CA LEU A 237 -5.19 -22.83 -17.97
C LEU A 237 -4.85 -24.25 -18.45
N GLU A 238 -5.67 -24.83 -19.33
CA GLU A 238 -5.40 -26.15 -19.93
C GLU A 238 -4.10 -26.17 -20.73
N ARG A 239 -3.85 -25.14 -21.56
CA ARG A 239 -2.61 -25.01 -22.32
C ARG A 239 -1.39 -24.79 -21.42
N LEU A 240 -1.52 -23.95 -20.42
CA LEU A 240 -0.45 -23.71 -19.43
C LEU A 240 -0.09 -25.02 -18.72
N ARG A 241 -1.08 -25.80 -18.32
CA ARG A 241 -0.88 -27.09 -17.68
C ARG A 241 -0.16 -28.06 -18.61
N ALA A 242 -0.64 -28.21 -19.84
CA ALA A 242 -0.05 -29.12 -20.83
C ALA A 242 1.40 -28.76 -21.22
N GLU A 243 1.79 -27.49 -21.08
CA GLU A 243 3.16 -27.03 -21.38
C GLU A 243 4.10 -27.18 -20.18
N LEU A 244 3.56 -27.25 -18.97
CA LEU A 244 4.33 -27.48 -17.73
C LEU A 244 4.43 -28.96 -17.36
N GLU A 245 3.62 -29.85 -17.95
CA GLU A 245 3.73 -31.30 -17.84
C GLU A 245 4.83 -31.86 -18.77
#